data_3f6620bdef6e1041a4e71033dea2845e
#
_entry.id   3f6620bdef6e1041a4e71033dea2845e
#
_cell.length_a   1.000
_cell.length_b   1.000
_cell.length_c   1.000
_cell.angle_alpha   90.00
_cell.angle_beta   90.00
_cell.angle_gamma   90.00
#
_symmetry.space_group_name_H-M   'P 1'
#
loop_
_entity.id
_entity.type
_entity.pdbx_description
1 polymer ?
#
loop_
_entity_poly.entity_id
_entity_poly.type
_entity_poly.pdbx_seq_one_letter_code
_entity_poly.pdbx_strand_id
1 'polypeptide(L)'
;MHQAADRVLKRKEKTMKKRVRKITAMLLAVSMVLGVSGCGKSQKSTQDSGDTAKVKIAYQYGLAYAPLTIMQEQGLIEKNYDGDIEVEWVSLNSGSAINEGMASGDIDVACMGIAPFISGVTAGIPYKMYGTIAAQPHELLTNDDSIHSLKDITDDKKISVVNIGSIQHILLAMLAKEELGDAHALDNNLVAMSHPDGMTALMSGSVACQLTTAPYIFKAKEQDNIK
;
A
#
# COMPACT_ATOMS: atom_id res chain seq x y z
N MET A 1 8.31 -54.58 31.70
CA MET A 1 8.74 -54.49 30.28
C MET A 1 8.73 -53.07 29.71
N HIS A 2 7.86 -52.16 30.15
CA HIS A 2 7.74 -50.79 29.59
C HIS A 2 8.94 -49.84 29.80
N GLN A 3 9.65 -49.94 30.96
CA GLN A 3 10.80 -49.05 31.26
C GLN A 3 12.05 -49.32 30.42
N ALA A 4 12.24 -50.54 29.93
CA ALA A 4 13.40 -50.87 29.08
C ALA A 4 13.27 -50.33 27.68
N ALA A 5 12.04 -50.34 27.09
CA ALA A 5 11.75 -49.78 25.77
C ALA A 5 11.93 -48.26 25.73
N ASP A 6 11.52 -47.55 26.79
CA ASP A 6 11.64 -46.09 26.88
C ASP A 6 13.13 -45.65 26.97
N ARG A 7 13.96 -46.39 27.66
CA ARG A 7 15.43 -46.12 27.71
C ARG A 7 16.10 -46.33 26.36
N VAL A 8 15.68 -47.31 25.58
CA VAL A 8 16.24 -47.58 24.24
C VAL A 8 15.85 -46.49 23.28
N LEU A 9 14.59 -46.00 23.33
CA LEU A 9 14.12 -44.93 22.49
C LEU A 9 14.84 -43.60 22.79
N LYS A 10 14.98 -43.23 24.07
CA LYS A 10 15.72 -42.02 24.49
C LYS A 10 17.22 -42.08 24.10
N ARG A 11 17.80 -43.27 24.10
CA ARG A 11 19.20 -43.46 23.68
C ARG A 11 19.37 -43.32 22.17
N LYS A 12 18.41 -43.80 21.34
CA LYS A 12 18.40 -43.62 19.89
C LYS A 12 18.20 -42.17 19.51
N GLU A 13 17.29 -41.47 20.17
CA GLU A 13 17.03 -40.07 19.94
C GLU A 13 18.24 -39.16 20.25
N LYS A 14 18.93 -39.44 21.37
CA LYS A 14 20.16 -38.73 21.77
C LYS A 14 21.31 -38.95 20.79
N THR A 15 21.39 -40.16 20.22
CA THR A 15 22.41 -40.53 19.22
C THR A 15 22.11 -39.84 17.85
N MET A 16 20.84 -39.77 17.45
CA MET A 16 20.39 -39.11 16.24
C MET A 16 20.64 -37.60 16.30
N LYS A 17 20.29 -36.97 17.43
CA LYS A 17 20.57 -35.53 17.65
C LYS A 17 22.06 -35.20 17.59
N LYS A 18 22.94 -36.09 18.12
CA LYS A 18 24.39 -35.92 18.00
C LYS A 18 24.92 -36.09 16.57
N ARG A 19 24.33 -36.99 15.76
CA ARG A 19 24.72 -37.19 14.36
C ARG A 19 24.28 -36.02 13.50
N VAL A 20 23.05 -35.54 13.63
CA VAL A 20 22.53 -34.37 12.93
C VAL A 20 23.37 -33.12 13.21
N ARG A 21 23.70 -32.88 14.51
CA ARG A 21 24.53 -31.73 14.91
C ARG A 21 25.96 -31.80 14.38
N LYS A 22 26.53 -32.99 14.17
CA LYS A 22 27.84 -33.15 13.51
C LYS A 22 27.79 -32.92 12.01
N ILE A 23 26.72 -33.34 11.34
CA ILE A 23 26.51 -33.11 9.90
C ILE A 23 26.29 -31.64 9.62
N THR A 24 25.49 -30.94 10.45
CA THR A 24 25.25 -29.49 10.32
C THR A 24 26.54 -28.67 10.55
N ALA A 25 27.36 -29.09 11.54
CA ALA A 25 28.64 -28.43 11.78
C ALA A 25 29.67 -28.67 10.65
N MET A 26 29.62 -29.82 9.98
CA MET A 26 30.51 -30.18 8.89
C MET A 26 30.09 -29.43 7.57
N LEU A 27 28.78 -29.21 7.33
CA LEU A 27 28.28 -28.41 6.22
C LEU A 27 28.59 -26.92 6.37
N LEU A 28 28.58 -26.40 7.60
CA LEU A 28 28.96 -25.01 7.90
C LEU A 28 30.49 -24.77 7.74
N ALA A 29 31.33 -25.77 8.00
CA ALA A 29 32.78 -25.65 7.83
C ALA A 29 33.22 -25.69 6.36
N VAL A 30 32.50 -26.40 5.49
CA VAL A 30 32.78 -26.46 4.03
C VAL A 30 32.41 -25.17 3.31
N SER A 31 31.41 -24.43 3.80
CA SER A 31 31.01 -23.13 3.20
C SER A 31 31.98 -21.98 3.51
N MET A 32 32.86 -22.10 4.53
CA MET A 32 33.87 -21.06 4.83
C MET A 32 35.19 -21.17 4.08
N VAL A 33 35.45 -22.28 3.39
CA VAL A 33 36.76 -22.51 2.68
C VAL A 33 36.69 -22.01 1.22
N LEU A 34 35.52 -21.69 0.67
CA LEU A 34 35.35 -21.21 -0.71
C LEU A 34 35.33 -19.69 -0.86
N GLY A 35 35.58 -18.92 0.20
CA GLY A 35 35.48 -17.46 0.23
C GLY A 35 36.78 -16.68 0.15
N VAL A 36 37.95 -17.30 0.01
CA VAL A 36 39.25 -16.60 0.03
C VAL A 36 40.06 -16.90 -1.24
N SER A 37 39.60 -16.45 -2.38
CA SER A 37 40.45 -16.35 -3.60
C SER A 37 39.81 -15.29 -4.53
N GLY A 38 40.07 -14.02 -4.31
CA GLY A 38 39.54 -12.96 -5.15
C GLY A 38 40.07 -11.58 -4.80
N CYS A 39 41.36 -11.46 -4.46
CA CYS A 39 42.03 -10.17 -4.47
C CYS A 39 42.80 -10.05 -5.77
N GLY A 40 42.14 -9.58 -6.82
CA GLY A 40 42.66 -9.34 -8.15
C GLY A 40 42.25 -7.96 -8.65
N LYS A 41 43.16 -7.03 -8.58
CA LYS A 41 43.38 -5.82 -9.37
C LYS A 41 42.16 -5.28 -10.16
N SER A 42 41.66 -4.14 -9.76
CA SER A 42 40.77 -3.28 -10.56
C SER A 42 41.36 -3.06 -11.96
N GLN A 43 40.85 -3.77 -12.91
CA GLN A 43 40.93 -3.40 -14.32
C GLN A 43 39.56 -2.82 -14.66
N LYS A 44 39.55 -1.52 -14.89
CA LYS A 44 38.41 -0.75 -15.38
C LYS A 44 38.11 -1.26 -16.79
N SER A 45 37.36 -2.33 -16.89
CA SER A 45 36.71 -2.71 -18.13
C SER A 45 35.41 -1.91 -18.23
N THR A 46 35.43 -0.89 -19.05
CA THR A 46 34.26 -0.36 -19.73
C THR A 46 33.69 -1.49 -20.58
N GLN A 47 32.87 -2.32 -19.98
CA GLN A 47 31.97 -3.21 -20.67
C GLN A 47 30.57 -2.62 -20.41
N ASP A 48 30.14 -1.84 -21.41
CA ASP A 48 28.78 -1.40 -21.62
C ASP A 48 27.92 -2.66 -21.85
N SER A 49 27.64 -3.38 -20.79
CA SER A 49 26.51 -4.32 -20.74
C SER A 49 25.31 -3.45 -20.31
N GLY A 50 24.56 -2.99 -21.31
CA GLY A 50 23.35 -2.22 -21.12
C GLY A 50 22.37 -2.96 -20.19
N ASP A 51 22.54 -2.74 -18.89
CA ASP A 51 21.61 -3.23 -17.89
C ASP A 51 20.40 -2.29 -17.96
N THR A 52 19.30 -2.78 -18.55
CA THR A 52 18.06 -2.02 -18.68
C THR A 52 17.62 -1.60 -17.28
N ALA A 53 17.56 -0.29 -17.02
CA ALA A 53 17.06 0.22 -15.76
C ALA A 53 15.58 -0.20 -15.59
N LYS A 54 15.17 -0.50 -14.35
CA LYS A 54 13.78 -0.86 -14.07
C LYS A 54 13.24 0.07 -13.01
N VAL A 55 12.02 0.56 -13.21
CA VAL A 55 11.32 1.38 -12.23
C VAL A 55 9.85 0.98 -12.16
N LYS A 56 9.36 0.75 -10.95
CA LYS A 56 7.96 0.45 -10.68
C LYS A 56 7.30 1.67 -10.03
N ILE A 57 6.25 2.17 -10.69
CA ILE A 57 5.55 3.40 -10.30
C ILE A 57 4.12 3.06 -9.87
N ALA A 58 3.78 3.37 -8.62
CA ALA A 58 2.43 3.14 -8.09
C ALA A 58 1.61 4.42 -8.00
N TYR A 59 0.32 4.30 -8.31
CA TYR A 59 -0.67 5.37 -8.16
C TYR A 59 -2.04 4.81 -7.77
N GLN A 60 -3.04 5.67 -7.54
CA GLN A 60 -4.38 5.27 -7.13
C GLN A 60 -5.44 5.71 -8.14
N TYR A 61 -6.69 5.31 -7.90
CA TYR A 61 -7.84 5.78 -8.69
C TYR A 61 -8.17 7.24 -8.36
N GLY A 62 -8.49 8.03 -9.38
CA GLY A 62 -8.94 9.40 -9.23
C GLY A 62 -8.31 10.35 -10.25
N LEU A 63 -8.98 11.47 -10.49
CA LEU A 63 -8.57 12.46 -11.51
C LEU A 63 -7.22 13.13 -11.16
N ALA A 64 -6.85 13.18 -9.88
CA ALA A 64 -5.55 13.70 -9.45
C ALA A 64 -4.37 12.95 -10.07
N TYR A 65 -4.56 11.69 -10.45
CA TYR A 65 -3.52 10.85 -11.06
C TYR A 65 -3.50 10.92 -12.59
N ALA A 66 -4.36 11.71 -13.22
CA ALA A 66 -4.38 11.87 -14.68
C ALA A 66 -3.03 12.29 -15.28
N PRO A 67 -2.20 13.14 -14.66
CA PRO A 67 -0.85 13.42 -15.18
C PRO A 67 0.01 12.17 -15.32
N LEU A 68 -0.08 11.20 -14.39
CA LEU A 68 0.66 9.94 -14.48
C LEU A 68 0.14 9.05 -15.60
N THR A 69 -1.19 9.01 -15.79
CA THR A 69 -1.80 8.29 -16.92
C THR A 69 -1.32 8.86 -18.26
N ILE A 70 -1.23 10.18 -18.37
CA ILE A 70 -0.69 10.83 -19.59
C ILE A 70 0.79 10.48 -19.77
N MET A 71 1.58 10.50 -18.71
CA MET A 71 3.00 10.10 -18.75
C MET A 71 3.16 8.66 -19.24
N GLN A 72 2.34 7.74 -18.74
CA GLN A 72 2.31 6.33 -19.14
C GLN A 72 1.94 6.17 -20.61
N GLU A 73 0.81 6.72 -21.02
CA GLU A 73 0.26 6.60 -22.40
C GLU A 73 1.21 7.21 -23.45
N GLN A 74 1.92 8.25 -23.08
CA GLN A 74 2.84 8.91 -23.97
C GLN A 74 4.29 8.38 -23.86
N GLY A 75 4.57 7.46 -22.95
CA GLY A 75 5.93 6.93 -22.72
C GLY A 75 6.93 8.04 -22.39
N LEU A 76 6.53 9.00 -21.53
CA LEU A 76 7.35 10.19 -21.29
C LEU A 76 8.61 9.89 -20.49
N ILE A 77 8.61 8.87 -19.66
CA ILE A 77 9.79 8.46 -18.89
C ILE A 77 10.80 7.83 -19.86
N GLU A 78 10.36 6.87 -20.64
CA GLU A 78 11.20 6.13 -21.60
C GLU A 78 11.80 7.07 -22.65
N LYS A 79 11.03 8.07 -23.09
CA LYS A 79 11.49 9.06 -24.09
C LYS A 79 12.53 10.06 -23.56
N ASN A 80 12.54 10.28 -22.24
CA ASN A 80 13.40 11.29 -21.62
C ASN A 80 14.51 10.67 -20.75
N TYR A 81 14.57 9.35 -20.65
CA TYR A 81 15.64 8.65 -19.96
C TYR A 81 16.83 8.44 -20.92
N ASP A 82 18.03 8.72 -20.42
CA ASP A 82 19.27 8.50 -21.20
C ASP A 82 19.74 7.05 -20.99
N GLY A 83 19.28 6.16 -21.85
CA GLY A 83 19.54 4.72 -21.80
C GLY A 83 18.27 3.88 -21.94
N ASP A 84 18.39 2.58 -21.73
CA ASP A 84 17.24 1.67 -21.75
C ASP A 84 16.59 1.61 -20.36
N ILE A 85 15.26 1.82 -20.29
CA ILE A 85 14.46 1.75 -19.08
C ILE A 85 13.16 0.98 -19.31
N GLU A 86 12.83 0.11 -18.38
CA GLU A 86 11.54 -0.59 -18.29
C GLU A 86 10.71 0.05 -17.18
N VAL A 87 9.54 0.59 -17.51
CA VAL A 87 8.65 1.24 -16.56
C VAL A 87 7.42 0.38 -16.30
N GLU A 88 7.28 -0.12 -15.07
CA GLU A 88 6.08 -0.86 -14.64
C GLU A 88 5.13 0.10 -13.91
N TRP A 89 3.90 0.22 -14.40
CA TRP A 89 2.85 1.03 -13.79
C TRP A 89 1.86 0.18 -13.02
N VAL A 90 1.65 0.50 -11.74
CA VAL A 90 0.77 -0.27 -10.86
C VAL A 90 -0.29 0.63 -10.24
N SER A 91 -1.57 0.31 -10.49
CA SER A 91 -2.67 0.96 -9.78
C SER A 91 -3.00 0.19 -8.51
N LEU A 92 -2.92 0.85 -7.35
CA LEU A 92 -3.23 0.28 -6.04
C LEU A 92 -4.48 0.93 -5.43
N ASN A 93 -5.22 0.16 -4.65
CA ASN A 93 -6.51 0.59 -4.11
C ASN A 93 -6.39 1.60 -2.97
N SER A 94 -5.24 1.71 -2.30
CA SER A 94 -5.08 2.59 -1.14
C SER A 94 -3.64 3.07 -0.95
N GLY A 95 -3.48 4.19 -0.23
CA GLY A 95 -2.17 4.67 0.18
C GLY A 95 -1.45 3.74 1.17
N SER A 96 -2.19 2.93 1.93
CA SER A 96 -1.59 1.91 2.81
C SER A 96 -0.94 0.79 1.99
N ALA A 97 -1.60 0.32 0.92
CA ALA A 97 -1.01 -0.66 0.01
C ALA A 97 0.26 -0.12 -0.69
N ILE A 98 0.27 1.19 -1.02
CA ILE A 98 1.47 1.86 -1.52
C ILE A 98 2.57 1.86 -0.46
N ASN A 99 2.25 2.21 0.80
CA ASN A 99 3.22 2.19 1.90
C ASN A 99 3.83 0.81 2.12
N GLU A 100 3.04 -0.26 2.02
CA GLU A 100 3.51 -1.65 2.11
C GLU A 100 4.50 -1.98 0.97
N GLY A 101 4.14 -1.63 -0.28
CA GLY A 101 5.00 -1.86 -1.44
C GLY A 101 6.31 -1.06 -1.40
N MET A 102 6.25 0.20 -0.93
CA MET A 102 7.44 1.03 -0.73
C MET A 102 8.34 0.51 0.41
N ALA A 103 7.72 0.03 1.51
CA ALA A 103 8.46 -0.52 2.64
C ALA A 103 9.13 -1.86 2.32
N SER A 104 8.51 -2.69 1.47
CA SER A 104 9.09 -3.96 1.00
C SER A 104 10.14 -3.77 -0.10
N GLY A 105 10.19 -2.61 -0.76
CA GLY A 105 11.03 -2.36 -1.92
C GLY A 105 10.43 -2.89 -3.24
N ASP A 106 9.14 -3.25 -3.24
CA ASP A 106 8.43 -3.67 -4.44
C ASP A 106 7.99 -2.49 -5.32
N ILE A 107 8.02 -1.27 -4.79
CA ILE A 107 7.67 -0.01 -5.47
C ILE A 107 8.82 0.97 -5.29
N ASP A 108 9.26 1.59 -6.37
CA ASP A 108 10.35 2.56 -6.39
C ASP A 108 9.86 4.00 -6.29
N VAL A 109 8.75 4.31 -6.97
CA VAL A 109 8.14 5.64 -7.01
C VAL A 109 6.64 5.52 -6.78
N ALA A 110 6.07 6.44 -6.00
CA ALA A 110 4.65 6.40 -5.74
C ALA A 110 4.01 7.79 -5.77
N CYS A 111 2.74 7.83 -6.18
CA CYS A 111 1.89 8.98 -6.00
C CYS A 111 0.70 8.60 -5.12
N MET A 112 0.54 9.31 -4.00
CA MET A 112 -0.49 9.04 -3.00
C MET A 112 -0.97 10.33 -2.34
N GLY A 113 -2.04 10.24 -1.56
CA GLY A 113 -2.50 11.35 -0.74
C GLY A 113 -1.47 11.73 0.34
N ILE A 114 -1.51 12.99 0.77
CA ILE A 114 -0.57 13.51 1.78
C ILE A 114 -0.66 12.75 3.11
N ALA A 115 -1.83 12.29 3.50
CA ALA A 115 -2.03 11.58 4.76
C ALA A 115 -1.29 10.23 4.83
N PRO A 116 -1.45 9.29 3.87
CA PRO A 116 -0.65 8.08 3.85
C PRO A 116 0.86 8.35 3.67
N PHE A 117 1.25 9.41 2.96
CA PHE A 117 2.65 9.82 2.91
C PHE A 117 3.19 10.16 4.32
N ILE A 118 2.50 11.00 5.09
CA ILE A 118 2.89 11.34 6.47
C ILE A 118 2.93 10.09 7.34
N SER A 119 1.92 9.21 7.24
CA SER A 119 1.89 7.95 7.98
C SER A 119 3.08 7.05 7.66
N GLY A 120 3.48 6.97 6.39
CA GLY A 120 4.67 6.22 5.97
C GLY A 120 5.97 6.80 6.52
N VAL A 121 6.12 8.13 6.48
CA VAL A 121 7.28 8.83 7.08
C VAL A 121 7.36 8.57 8.59
N THR A 122 6.24 8.67 9.31
CA THR A 122 6.20 8.41 10.77
C THR A 122 6.46 6.95 11.12
N ALA A 123 6.13 6.03 10.22
CA ALA A 123 6.46 4.60 10.33
C ALA A 123 7.93 4.28 9.99
N GLY A 124 8.72 5.29 9.58
CA GLY A 124 10.14 5.14 9.29
C GLY A 124 10.47 4.75 7.85
N ILE A 125 9.52 4.81 6.91
CA ILE A 125 9.81 4.58 5.50
C ILE A 125 10.63 5.77 4.98
N PRO A 126 11.79 5.54 4.35
CA PRO A 126 12.74 6.61 3.98
C PRO A 126 12.31 7.35 2.71
N TYR A 127 11.12 7.93 2.71
CA TYR A 127 10.58 8.67 1.58
C TYR A 127 11.38 9.93 1.25
N LYS A 128 11.46 10.21 -0.05
CA LYS A 128 11.83 11.52 -0.59
C LYS A 128 10.66 12.06 -1.39
N MET A 129 10.13 13.21 -1.00
CA MET A 129 9.07 13.88 -1.73
C MET A 129 9.69 14.78 -2.80
N TYR A 130 9.31 14.56 -4.05
CA TYR A 130 9.78 15.37 -5.19
C TYR A 130 8.84 16.52 -5.54
N GLY A 131 7.55 16.39 -5.22
CA GLY A 131 6.57 17.44 -5.49
C GLY A 131 5.14 16.97 -5.30
N THR A 132 4.20 17.85 -5.63
CA THR A 132 2.76 17.58 -5.68
C THR A 132 2.30 17.65 -7.13
N ILE A 133 1.42 16.73 -7.54
CA ILE A 133 0.92 16.68 -8.93
C ILE A 133 -0.48 17.26 -9.07
N ALA A 134 -1.28 17.28 -8.00
CA ALA A 134 -2.62 17.82 -8.01
C ALA A 134 -3.10 18.19 -6.60
N ALA A 135 -4.09 19.09 -6.56
CA ALA A 135 -4.97 19.31 -5.42
C ALA A 135 -6.41 19.12 -5.90
N GLN A 136 -7.24 18.46 -5.11
CA GLN A 136 -8.63 18.19 -5.48
C GLN A 136 -9.56 18.23 -4.27
N PRO A 137 -10.82 18.64 -4.44
CA PRO A 137 -11.81 18.60 -3.39
C PRO A 137 -12.18 17.16 -3.05
N HIS A 138 -12.60 16.97 -1.80
CA HIS A 138 -13.27 15.77 -1.33
C HIS A 138 -14.66 16.16 -0.85
N GLU A 139 -15.62 15.30 -1.08
CA GLU A 139 -17.00 15.50 -0.64
C GLU A 139 -17.54 14.24 0.04
N LEU A 140 -18.32 14.45 1.09
CA LEU A 140 -19.14 13.40 1.68
C LEU A 140 -20.49 13.42 0.97
N LEU A 141 -20.75 12.39 0.20
CA LEU A 141 -22.00 12.20 -0.54
C LEU A 141 -22.91 11.23 0.22
N THR A 142 -24.22 11.44 0.11
CA THR A 142 -25.21 10.55 0.70
C THR A 142 -26.35 10.24 -0.27
N ASN A 143 -26.92 9.03 -0.16
CA ASN A 143 -28.15 8.61 -0.81
C ASN A 143 -29.35 8.62 0.15
N ASP A 144 -29.16 9.07 1.38
CA ASP A 144 -30.18 9.10 2.44
C ASP A 144 -30.66 10.53 2.68
N ASP A 145 -31.94 10.76 2.40
CA ASP A 145 -32.56 12.08 2.54
C ASP A 145 -32.61 12.58 3.98
N SER A 146 -32.47 11.71 4.95
CA SER A 146 -32.45 12.07 6.38
C SER A 146 -31.08 12.61 6.85
N ILE A 147 -30.03 12.45 6.06
CA ILE A 147 -28.68 12.90 6.42
C ILE A 147 -28.40 14.28 5.83
N HIS A 148 -28.27 15.28 6.71
CA HIS A 148 -27.96 16.67 6.39
C HIS A 148 -26.65 17.16 7.05
N SER A 149 -26.18 16.41 8.05
CA SER A 149 -24.94 16.68 8.80
C SER A 149 -24.36 15.38 9.36
N LEU A 150 -23.15 15.42 9.90
CA LEU A 150 -22.57 14.24 10.56
C LEU A 150 -23.38 13.78 11.78
N LYS A 151 -24.18 14.66 12.40
CA LYS A 151 -25.03 14.35 13.55
C LYS A 151 -26.20 13.42 13.20
N ASP A 152 -26.56 13.33 11.94
CA ASP A 152 -27.66 12.50 11.46
C ASP A 152 -27.20 11.06 11.13
N ILE A 153 -25.87 10.81 11.21
CA ILE A 153 -25.28 9.51 10.94
C ILE A 153 -25.38 8.64 12.19
N THR A 154 -26.33 7.72 12.21
CA THR A 154 -26.54 6.74 13.28
C THR A 154 -25.65 5.50 13.10
N ASP A 155 -25.53 4.63 14.10
CA ASP A 155 -24.63 3.47 14.11
C ASP A 155 -24.88 2.47 12.98
N ASP A 156 -26.11 2.41 12.47
CA ASP A 156 -26.52 1.55 11.34
C ASP A 156 -26.14 2.11 9.97
N LYS A 157 -25.83 3.43 9.87
CA LYS A 157 -25.45 4.08 8.64
C LYS A 157 -23.96 3.87 8.34
N LYS A 158 -23.63 3.26 7.21
CA LYS A 158 -22.23 3.01 6.83
C LYS A 158 -21.71 4.09 5.91
N ILE A 159 -20.43 4.42 6.12
CA ILE A 159 -19.68 5.43 5.36
C ILE A 159 -18.53 4.73 4.64
N SER A 160 -18.50 4.78 3.33
CA SER A 160 -17.38 4.28 2.54
C SER A 160 -16.22 5.29 2.55
N VAL A 161 -15.04 4.82 2.92
CA VAL A 161 -13.74 5.50 2.78
C VAL A 161 -12.77 4.57 2.08
N VAL A 162 -11.71 5.10 1.45
CA VAL A 162 -10.79 4.24 0.69
C VAL A 162 -10.09 3.22 1.59
N ASN A 163 -9.63 3.67 2.74
CA ASN A 163 -9.01 2.81 3.77
C ASN A 163 -8.89 3.58 5.08
N ILE A 164 -8.72 2.88 6.19
CA ILE A 164 -8.30 3.49 7.46
C ILE A 164 -6.91 4.09 7.28
N GLY A 165 -6.72 5.35 7.68
CA GLY A 165 -5.50 6.12 7.45
C GLY A 165 -5.40 6.76 6.05
N SER A 166 -6.41 6.60 5.18
CA SER A 166 -6.50 7.36 3.93
C SER A 166 -6.76 8.84 4.18
N ILE A 167 -6.58 9.68 3.14
CA ILE A 167 -6.95 11.10 3.24
C ILE A 167 -8.45 11.27 3.56
N GLN A 168 -9.31 10.40 3.01
CA GLN A 168 -10.74 10.42 3.28
C GLN A 168 -11.04 10.17 4.76
N HIS A 169 -10.41 9.15 5.35
CA HIS A 169 -10.57 8.85 6.78
C HIS A 169 -10.14 10.04 7.65
N ILE A 170 -8.98 10.64 7.36
CA ILE A 170 -8.46 11.76 8.14
C ILE A 170 -9.34 13.01 8.01
N LEU A 171 -9.82 13.32 6.81
CA LEU A 171 -10.74 14.43 6.60
C LEU A 171 -12.05 14.22 7.36
N LEU A 172 -12.61 13.00 7.32
CA LEU A 172 -13.81 12.67 8.08
C LEU A 172 -13.59 12.80 9.59
N ALA A 173 -12.46 12.31 10.11
CA ALA A 173 -12.09 12.44 11.51
C ALA A 173 -11.95 13.92 11.94
N MET A 174 -11.39 14.78 11.08
CA MET A 174 -11.31 16.21 11.32
C MET A 174 -12.70 16.85 11.41
N LEU A 175 -13.60 16.54 10.47
CA LEU A 175 -14.98 17.00 10.50
C LEU A 175 -15.75 16.47 11.72
N ALA A 176 -15.58 15.19 12.05
CA ALA A 176 -16.19 14.59 13.24
C ALA A 176 -15.70 15.28 14.52
N LYS A 177 -14.42 15.62 14.60
CA LYS A 177 -13.90 16.41 15.73
C LYS A 177 -14.54 17.77 15.84
N GLU A 178 -14.75 18.45 14.72
CA GLU A 178 -15.34 19.79 14.66
C GLU A 178 -16.86 19.76 15.00
N GLU A 179 -17.63 18.85 14.37
CA GLU A 179 -19.08 18.83 14.48
C GLU A 179 -19.63 17.99 15.65
N LEU A 180 -18.94 16.89 16.00
CA LEU A 180 -19.37 15.93 17.02
C LEU A 180 -18.52 16.00 18.31
N GLY A 181 -17.39 16.73 18.27
CA GLY A 181 -16.48 16.88 19.41
C GLY A 181 -15.48 15.74 19.59
N ASP A 182 -15.59 14.66 18.82
CA ASP A 182 -14.69 13.50 18.87
C ASP A 182 -14.29 13.06 17.45
N ALA A 183 -13.00 12.96 17.20
CA ALA A 183 -12.43 12.52 15.90
C ALA A 183 -12.78 11.05 15.57
N HIS A 184 -13.08 10.25 16.59
CA HIS A 184 -13.38 8.83 16.49
C HIS A 184 -14.88 8.50 16.52
N ALA A 185 -15.73 9.52 16.58
CA ALA A 185 -17.19 9.35 16.73
C ALA A 185 -17.81 8.46 15.62
N LEU A 186 -17.22 8.44 14.43
CA LEU A 186 -17.73 7.70 13.27
C LEU A 186 -16.90 6.47 12.90
N ASP A 187 -15.90 6.08 13.70
CA ASP A 187 -15.02 4.96 13.37
C ASP A 187 -15.77 3.63 13.15
N ASN A 188 -16.82 3.38 13.93
CA ASN A 188 -17.66 2.19 13.80
C ASN A 188 -18.56 2.20 12.56
N ASN A 189 -18.75 3.35 11.92
CA ASN A 189 -19.53 3.49 10.69
C ASN A 189 -18.71 3.21 9.44
N LEU A 190 -17.36 3.17 9.53
CA LEU A 190 -16.48 3.12 8.38
C LEU A 190 -16.45 1.74 7.71
N VAL A 191 -16.47 1.75 6.37
CA VAL A 191 -16.22 0.59 5.52
C VAL A 191 -15.14 0.95 4.51
N ALA A 192 -14.07 0.15 4.47
CA ALA A 192 -12.98 0.35 3.52
C ALA A 192 -13.37 -0.19 2.13
N MET A 193 -13.40 0.70 1.13
CA MET A 193 -13.71 0.37 -0.27
C MET A 193 -12.93 1.27 -1.20
N SER A 194 -12.50 0.76 -2.36
CA SER A 194 -11.95 1.63 -3.41
C SER A 194 -13.00 2.67 -3.84
N HIS A 195 -12.56 3.78 -4.46
CA HIS A 195 -13.50 4.79 -4.94
C HIS A 195 -14.59 4.24 -5.88
N PRO A 196 -14.28 3.39 -6.90
CA PRO A 196 -15.32 2.81 -7.76
C PRO A 196 -16.27 1.86 -7.01
N ASP A 197 -15.75 1.06 -6.07
CA ASP A 197 -16.57 0.13 -5.28
C ASP A 197 -17.49 0.89 -4.32
N GLY A 198 -16.96 1.91 -3.64
CA GLY A 198 -17.73 2.80 -2.76
C GLY A 198 -18.83 3.55 -3.50
N MET A 199 -18.56 4.02 -4.73
CA MET A 199 -19.58 4.65 -5.58
C MET A 199 -20.70 3.64 -5.91
N THR A 200 -20.35 2.42 -6.28
CA THR A 200 -21.34 1.35 -6.55
C THR A 200 -22.15 1.03 -5.29
N ALA A 201 -21.50 0.95 -4.12
CA ALA A 201 -22.17 0.71 -2.85
C ALA A 201 -23.12 1.87 -2.45
N LEU A 202 -22.72 3.13 -2.70
CA LEU A 202 -23.57 4.30 -2.49
C LEU A 202 -24.80 4.27 -3.40
N MET A 203 -24.61 4.03 -4.69
CA MET A 203 -25.71 3.97 -5.67
C MET A 203 -26.69 2.84 -5.39
N SER A 204 -26.22 1.70 -4.88
CA SER A 204 -27.09 0.55 -4.53
C SER A 204 -27.74 0.67 -3.14
N GLY A 205 -27.37 1.67 -2.33
CA GLY A 205 -27.84 1.82 -0.95
C GLY A 205 -27.15 0.87 0.05
N SER A 206 -26.08 0.19 -0.35
CA SER A 206 -25.33 -0.69 0.55
C SER A 206 -24.52 0.09 1.59
N VAL A 207 -24.19 1.34 1.31
CA VAL A 207 -23.70 2.33 2.26
C VAL A 207 -24.56 3.59 2.18
N ALA A 208 -24.72 4.30 3.28
CA ALA A 208 -25.48 5.55 3.34
C ALA A 208 -24.66 6.74 2.84
N CYS A 209 -23.35 6.70 3.03
CA CYS A 209 -22.46 7.79 2.66
C CYS A 209 -21.18 7.27 1.99
N GLN A 210 -20.56 8.15 1.19
CA GLN A 210 -19.21 7.95 0.67
C GLN A 210 -18.41 9.25 0.72
N LEU A 211 -17.25 9.24 1.36
CA LEU A 211 -16.29 10.34 1.23
C LEU A 211 -15.37 10.07 0.04
N THR A 212 -15.53 10.85 -1.00
CA THR A 212 -14.89 10.59 -2.31
C THR A 212 -14.35 11.85 -2.96
N THR A 213 -13.86 11.71 -4.17
CA THR A 213 -13.18 12.76 -4.95
C THR A 213 -13.56 12.68 -6.42
N ALA A 214 -13.14 13.65 -7.23
CA ALA A 214 -13.32 13.61 -8.68
C ALA A 214 -12.60 12.38 -9.31
N PRO A 215 -13.15 11.70 -10.32
CA PRO A 215 -14.40 12.03 -11.03
C PRO A 215 -15.67 11.47 -10.36
N TYR A 216 -15.53 10.68 -9.28
CA TYR A 216 -16.64 9.93 -8.65
C TYR A 216 -17.71 10.86 -8.06
N ILE A 217 -17.31 12.04 -7.53
CA ILE A 217 -18.24 13.08 -7.09
C ILE A 217 -19.23 13.43 -8.23
N PHE A 218 -18.71 13.71 -9.41
CA PHE A 218 -19.54 14.13 -10.54
C PHE A 218 -20.46 13.01 -11.02
N LYS A 219 -19.90 11.78 -11.16
CA LYS A 219 -20.69 10.61 -11.56
C LYS A 219 -21.79 10.25 -10.57
N ALA A 220 -21.52 10.38 -9.29
CA ALA A 220 -22.52 10.10 -8.26
C ALA A 220 -23.64 11.13 -8.31
N LYS A 221 -23.31 12.42 -8.45
CA LYS A 221 -24.29 13.53 -8.55
C LYS A 221 -25.11 13.55 -9.85
N GLU A 222 -24.80 12.69 -10.83
CA GLU A 222 -25.69 12.43 -11.98
C GLU A 222 -26.94 11.64 -11.57
N GLN A 223 -26.96 11.05 -10.38
CA GLN A 223 -28.11 10.35 -9.84
C GLN A 223 -28.97 11.31 -9.00
N ASP A 224 -30.27 11.36 -9.27
CA ASP A 224 -31.21 12.28 -8.61
C ASP A 224 -31.29 12.11 -7.08
N ASN A 225 -30.96 10.92 -6.58
CA ASN A 225 -31.03 10.57 -5.16
C ASN A 225 -29.69 10.73 -4.42
N ILE A 226 -28.65 11.29 -5.03
CA ILE A 226 -27.36 11.52 -4.37
C ILE A 226 -27.09 13.02 -4.25
N LYS A 227 -26.76 13.41 -3.05
CA LYS A 227 -26.46 14.80 -2.68
C LYS A 227 -25.19 14.90 -1.85
#